data_cddc33637b71e3acadf43cd3f9abcee6
#
_entry.id   cddc33637b71e3acadf43cd3f9abcee6
#
_cell.length_a   1.000
_cell.length_b   1.000
_cell.length_c   1.000
_cell.angle_alpha   90.00
_cell.angle_beta   90.00
_cell.angle_gamma   90.00
#
_symmetry.space_group_name_H-M   'P 1'
#
loop_
_entity.id
_entity.type
_entity.pdbx_description
1 polymer ?
#
loop_
_entity_poly.entity_id
_entity_poly.type
_entity_poly.pdbx_seq_one_letter_code
_entity_poly.pdbx_strand_id
1 'polypeptide(L)'
;IPGCNASAQSTGASVANVNLLNQGKVDIAFIQNDIAFYAANGQEMFKGKQVAGLQGLATLYPETVQIVTLKKTGIDSIDDFKGKRIAVGAAGSGTEANARQIMAAYGLTYEDMKVQYLSFGEAASALKDGNVDAAFVTAGHPTAAIQDISTSNDVVLIPVAADKADALIAKYPFYTKLTIKANTYNKQAADVPAVAVKCMLAV
;
A
#
# COMPACT_ATOMS: atom_id res chain seq x y z
N ILE A 1 17.03 -24.86 -2.27
CA ILE A 1 16.84 -26.12 -3.04
C ILE A 1 18.18 -26.41 -3.69
N PRO A 2 18.76 -27.58 -3.49
CA PRO A 2 20.03 -27.93 -4.13
C PRO A 2 19.94 -27.77 -5.66
N GLY A 3 20.93 -27.08 -6.26
CA GLY A 3 20.98 -26.85 -7.71
C GLY A 3 20.12 -25.69 -8.22
N CYS A 4 19.44 -24.94 -7.34
CA CYS A 4 18.70 -23.74 -7.73
C CYS A 4 19.52 -22.50 -7.42
N ASN A 5 19.76 -21.66 -8.43
CA ASN A 5 20.31 -20.32 -8.27
C ASN A 5 19.16 -19.32 -8.38
N ALA A 6 18.92 -18.55 -7.34
CA ALA A 6 17.90 -17.49 -7.33
C ALA A 6 18.56 -16.12 -7.24
N SER A 7 18.08 -15.17 -8.03
CA SER A 7 18.43 -13.76 -7.93
C SER A 7 17.20 -12.92 -7.63
N ALA A 8 17.30 -12.02 -6.66
CA ALA A 8 16.21 -11.11 -6.31
C ALA A 8 16.33 -9.82 -7.14
N GLN A 9 15.20 -9.38 -7.70
CA GLN A 9 15.09 -8.14 -8.47
C GLN A 9 14.11 -7.19 -7.78
N SER A 10 14.55 -5.97 -7.50
CA SER A 10 13.67 -4.89 -7.03
C SER A 10 12.88 -4.31 -8.20
N THR A 11 11.61 -3.99 -7.97
CA THR A 11 10.67 -3.54 -9.00
C THR A 11 9.81 -2.38 -8.48
N GLY A 12 8.87 -1.90 -9.32
CA GLY A 12 7.83 -0.94 -8.94
C GLY A 12 6.64 -1.54 -8.17
N ALA A 13 6.77 -2.73 -7.59
CA ALA A 13 5.78 -3.50 -6.84
C ALA A 13 4.75 -4.26 -7.71
N SER A 14 3.55 -4.55 -7.16
CA SER A 14 2.66 -5.64 -7.61
C SER A 14 2.25 -5.58 -9.08
N VAL A 15 1.88 -4.42 -9.62
CA VAL A 15 1.46 -4.29 -11.04
C VAL A 15 2.66 -4.50 -11.97
N ALA A 16 3.83 -3.95 -11.59
CA ALA A 16 5.07 -4.17 -12.33
C ALA A 16 5.47 -5.66 -12.31
N ASN A 17 5.32 -6.32 -11.16
CA ASN A 17 5.63 -7.74 -10.99
C ASN A 17 4.74 -8.63 -11.85
N VAL A 18 3.43 -8.38 -11.91
CA VAL A 18 2.51 -9.08 -12.80
C VAL A 18 2.93 -8.92 -14.27
N ASN A 19 3.31 -7.71 -14.67
CA ASN A 19 3.77 -7.48 -16.04
C ASN A 19 5.08 -8.22 -16.36
N LEU A 20 6.00 -8.32 -15.41
CA LEU A 20 7.25 -9.06 -15.58
C LEU A 20 6.99 -10.57 -15.68
N LEU A 21 6.09 -11.14 -14.86
CA LEU A 21 5.64 -12.53 -14.98
C LEU A 21 5.02 -12.78 -16.36
N ASN A 22 4.07 -11.95 -16.79
CA ASN A 22 3.41 -12.09 -18.09
C ASN A 22 4.36 -11.98 -19.28
N GLN A 23 5.50 -11.29 -19.12
CA GLN A 23 6.54 -11.18 -20.13
C GLN A 23 7.60 -12.28 -20.05
N GLY A 24 7.49 -13.21 -19.08
CA GLY A 24 8.50 -14.24 -18.83
C GLY A 24 9.87 -13.70 -18.41
N LYS A 25 9.90 -12.50 -17.81
CA LYS A 25 11.15 -11.86 -17.35
C LYS A 25 11.54 -12.23 -15.94
N VAL A 26 10.61 -12.76 -15.17
CA VAL A 26 10.80 -13.36 -13.86
C VAL A 26 9.98 -14.64 -13.77
N ASP A 27 10.45 -15.62 -12.99
CA ASP A 27 9.79 -16.90 -12.83
C ASP A 27 8.77 -16.88 -11.68
N ILE A 28 9.05 -16.08 -10.64
CA ILE A 28 8.24 -15.98 -9.42
C ILE A 28 8.20 -14.52 -8.97
N ALA A 29 7.06 -14.06 -8.48
CA ALA A 29 6.94 -12.71 -7.95
C ALA A 29 6.06 -12.63 -6.69
N PHE A 30 6.39 -11.67 -5.82
CA PHE A 30 5.49 -11.24 -4.74
C PHE A 30 4.49 -10.24 -5.30
N ILE A 31 3.22 -10.48 -5.11
CA ILE A 31 2.14 -9.59 -5.55
C ILE A 31 1.03 -9.53 -4.49
N GLN A 32 0.29 -8.44 -4.46
CA GLN A 32 -0.92 -8.34 -3.66
C GLN A 32 -2.04 -9.19 -4.26
N ASN A 33 -2.86 -9.83 -3.42
CA ASN A 33 -3.95 -10.70 -3.85
C ASN A 33 -5.04 -9.96 -4.64
N ASP A 34 -5.31 -8.70 -4.33
CA ASP A 34 -6.22 -7.84 -5.09
C ASP A 34 -5.68 -7.56 -6.50
N ILE A 35 -4.38 -7.22 -6.62
CA ILE A 35 -3.72 -6.98 -7.92
C ILE A 35 -3.70 -8.27 -8.75
N ALA A 36 -3.42 -9.42 -8.12
CA ALA A 36 -3.50 -10.72 -8.80
C ALA A 36 -4.89 -10.99 -9.37
N PHE A 37 -5.93 -10.72 -8.59
CA PHE A 37 -7.32 -10.87 -9.03
C PHE A 37 -7.65 -9.93 -10.19
N TYR A 38 -7.27 -8.66 -10.12
CA TYR A 38 -7.52 -7.71 -11.21
C TYR A 38 -6.79 -8.13 -12.50
N ALA A 39 -5.57 -8.63 -12.38
CA ALA A 39 -4.81 -9.11 -13.51
C ALA A 39 -5.47 -10.34 -14.17
N ALA A 40 -5.81 -11.34 -13.36
CA ALA A 40 -6.44 -12.58 -13.83
C ALA A 40 -7.82 -12.36 -14.47
N ASN A 41 -8.54 -11.30 -14.08
CA ASN A 41 -9.87 -11.00 -14.58
C ASN A 41 -9.93 -9.82 -15.57
N GLY A 42 -8.80 -9.19 -15.90
CA GLY A 42 -8.76 -8.03 -16.80
C GLY A 42 -9.53 -6.82 -16.25
N GLN A 43 -9.43 -6.57 -14.93
CA GLN A 43 -10.15 -5.50 -14.25
C GLN A 43 -9.21 -4.36 -13.83
N GLU A 44 -9.77 -3.24 -13.42
CA GLU A 44 -9.05 -2.05 -12.93
C GLU A 44 -7.91 -1.65 -13.88
N MET A 45 -6.67 -1.59 -13.41
CA MET A 45 -5.48 -1.26 -14.20
C MET A 45 -5.14 -2.29 -15.31
N PHE A 46 -5.78 -3.46 -15.29
CA PHE A 46 -5.60 -4.51 -16.30
C PHE A 46 -6.78 -4.59 -17.29
N LYS A 47 -7.67 -3.60 -17.31
CA LYS A 47 -8.81 -3.57 -18.25
C LYS A 47 -8.32 -3.68 -19.70
N GLY A 48 -8.78 -4.73 -20.41
CA GLY A 48 -8.32 -5.05 -21.77
C GLY A 48 -6.94 -5.70 -21.86
N LYS A 49 -6.33 -6.08 -20.72
CA LYS A 49 -5.01 -6.71 -20.64
C LYS A 49 -5.01 -7.85 -19.62
N GLN A 50 -5.95 -8.77 -19.74
CA GLN A 50 -6.05 -9.93 -18.85
C GLN A 50 -4.80 -10.79 -18.90
N VAL A 51 -4.32 -11.23 -17.74
CA VAL A 51 -3.19 -12.16 -17.60
C VAL A 51 -3.72 -13.53 -17.22
N ALA A 52 -4.15 -14.28 -18.23
CA ALA A 52 -4.85 -15.56 -18.04
C ALA A 52 -3.97 -16.68 -17.44
N GLY A 53 -2.64 -16.58 -17.57
CA GLY A 53 -1.71 -17.59 -17.08
C GLY A 53 -1.25 -17.39 -15.63
N LEU A 54 -1.65 -16.30 -14.98
CA LEU A 54 -1.21 -15.99 -13.62
C LEU A 54 -1.75 -17.00 -12.60
N GLN A 55 -0.86 -17.61 -11.84
CA GLN A 55 -1.21 -18.60 -10.81
C GLN A 55 -0.63 -18.20 -9.46
N GLY A 56 -1.46 -18.29 -8.41
CA GLY A 56 -1.02 -18.11 -7.04
C GLY A 56 -0.44 -19.41 -6.46
N LEU A 57 0.76 -19.36 -5.93
CA LEU A 57 1.41 -20.49 -5.26
C LEU A 57 1.07 -20.53 -3.77
N ALA A 58 1.14 -19.41 -3.09
CA ALA A 58 0.90 -19.31 -1.66
C ALA A 58 0.47 -17.89 -1.25
N THR A 59 -0.41 -17.81 -0.25
CA THR A 59 -0.65 -16.57 0.50
C THR A 59 0.29 -16.54 1.71
N LEU A 60 1.00 -15.43 1.90
CA LEU A 60 2.10 -15.34 2.87
C LEU A 60 1.70 -14.58 4.14
N TYR A 61 1.55 -13.26 4.06
CA TYR A 61 1.28 -12.40 5.21
C TYR A 61 0.36 -11.23 4.83
N PRO A 62 -0.29 -10.60 5.81
CA PRO A 62 -1.05 -9.38 5.55
C PRO A 62 -0.12 -8.21 5.23
N GLU A 63 -0.46 -7.46 4.20
CA GLU A 63 0.12 -6.16 3.88
C GLU A 63 -0.84 -5.08 4.35
N THR A 64 -0.51 -4.48 5.49
CA THR A 64 -1.34 -3.45 6.12
C THR A 64 -1.21 -2.14 5.38
N VAL A 65 -2.32 -1.50 5.07
CA VAL A 65 -2.32 -0.14 4.57
C VAL A 65 -2.09 0.81 5.73
N GLN A 66 -0.88 1.33 5.81
CA GLN A 66 -0.42 2.25 6.83
C GLN A 66 -0.45 3.66 6.23
N ILE A 67 -1.25 4.53 6.81
CA ILE A 67 -1.37 5.92 6.37
C ILE A 67 -0.61 6.76 7.38
N VAL A 68 0.51 7.33 6.95
CA VAL A 68 1.46 7.98 7.83
C VAL A 68 1.54 9.47 7.57
N THR A 69 1.56 10.26 8.63
CA THR A 69 1.81 11.70 8.61
C THR A 69 2.74 12.08 9.77
N LEU A 70 3.12 13.34 9.85
CA LEU A 70 3.85 13.88 10.98
C LEU A 70 2.94 14.78 11.82
N LYS A 71 3.08 14.75 13.13
CA LYS A 71 2.28 15.57 14.07
C LYS A 71 2.24 17.04 13.68
N LYS A 72 3.34 17.57 13.15
CA LYS A 72 3.43 18.98 12.70
C LYS A 72 2.49 19.36 11.55
N THR A 73 1.94 18.39 10.81
CA THR A 73 1.03 18.65 9.68
C THR A 73 -0.39 18.98 10.12
N GLY A 74 -0.78 18.58 11.34
CA GLY A 74 -2.12 18.72 11.88
C GLY A 74 -3.16 17.85 11.17
N ILE A 75 -2.75 16.80 10.46
CA ILE A 75 -3.63 15.85 9.79
C ILE A 75 -3.95 14.73 10.77
N ASP A 76 -5.23 14.55 11.10
CA ASP A 76 -5.70 13.52 12.04
C ASP A 76 -6.63 12.49 11.36
N SER A 77 -7.15 12.81 10.17
CA SER A 77 -8.06 11.96 9.42
C SER A 77 -7.80 12.03 7.91
N ILE A 78 -8.38 11.08 7.16
CA ILE A 78 -8.33 11.08 5.69
C ILE A 78 -9.14 12.25 5.10
N ASP A 79 -10.17 12.72 5.82
CA ASP A 79 -10.98 13.87 5.40
C ASP A 79 -10.15 15.17 5.30
N ASP A 80 -9.02 15.26 6.03
CA ASP A 80 -8.11 16.39 6.01
C ASP A 80 -7.21 16.44 4.76
N PHE A 81 -7.30 15.46 3.87
CA PHE A 81 -6.41 15.37 2.69
C PHE A 81 -6.71 16.39 1.60
N LYS A 82 -7.87 17.05 1.64
CA LYS A 82 -8.21 18.09 0.64
C LYS A 82 -7.16 19.20 0.59
N GLY A 83 -6.62 19.41 -0.61
CA GLY A 83 -5.57 20.41 -0.88
C GLY A 83 -4.17 20.03 -0.39
N LYS A 84 -3.99 18.88 0.29
CA LYS A 84 -2.71 18.39 0.81
C LYS A 84 -1.89 17.67 -0.25
N ARG A 85 -0.59 17.51 0.02
CA ARG A 85 0.35 16.74 -0.81
C ARG A 85 0.42 15.32 -0.25
N ILE A 86 -0.05 14.35 -1.02
CA ILE A 86 -0.20 12.97 -0.57
C ILE A 86 0.65 12.04 -1.44
N ALA A 87 1.58 11.32 -0.83
CA ALA A 87 2.29 10.23 -1.50
C ALA A 87 1.42 8.97 -1.48
N VAL A 88 1.02 8.52 -2.66
CA VAL A 88 0.05 7.40 -2.82
C VAL A 88 0.71 6.07 -3.13
N GLY A 89 2.02 5.97 -3.05
CA GLY A 89 2.82 4.83 -3.50
C GLY A 89 3.42 5.06 -4.89
N ALA A 90 4.31 4.18 -5.29
CA ALA A 90 4.95 4.27 -6.61
C ALA A 90 3.92 4.06 -7.74
N ALA A 91 4.17 4.66 -8.89
CA ALA A 91 3.35 4.43 -10.08
C ALA A 91 3.36 2.92 -10.44
N GLY A 92 2.18 2.34 -10.64
CA GLY A 92 2.06 0.90 -10.92
C GLY A 92 2.29 0.02 -9.69
N SER A 93 2.13 0.55 -8.48
CA SER A 93 2.13 -0.23 -7.24
C SER A 93 0.72 -0.63 -6.82
N GLY A 94 0.60 -1.71 -6.03
CA GLY A 94 -0.65 -2.05 -5.37
C GLY A 94 -1.02 -1.02 -4.29
N THR A 95 -0.03 -0.37 -3.67
CA THR A 95 -0.25 0.72 -2.70
C THR A 95 -1.04 1.87 -3.32
N GLU A 96 -0.73 2.25 -4.57
CA GLU A 96 -1.50 3.29 -5.29
C GLU A 96 -2.97 2.88 -5.46
N ALA A 97 -3.22 1.64 -5.87
CA ALA A 97 -4.57 1.13 -6.01
C ALA A 97 -5.33 1.16 -4.66
N ASN A 98 -4.68 0.74 -3.57
CA ASN A 98 -5.26 0.78 -2.23
C ASN A 98 -5.53 2.22 -1.77
N ALA A 99 -4.61 3.15 -1.99
CA ALA A 99 -4.79 4.57 -1.66
C ALA A 99 -6.01 5.15 -2.37
N ARG A 100 -6.13 4.93 -3.68
CA ARG A 100 -7.25 5.39 -4.49
C ARG A 100 -8.59 4.82 -4.01
N GLN A 101 -8.63 3.54 -3.68
CA GLN A 101 -9.84 2.85 -3.22
C GLN A 101 -10.27 3.33 -1.82
N ILE A 102 -9.32 3.51 -0.91
CA ILE A 102 -9.59 4.03 0.43
C ILE A 102 -10.09 5.46 0.34
N MET A 103 -9.41 6.35 -0.39
CA MET A 103 -9.86 7.73 -0.57
C MET A 103 -11.27 7.80 -1.18
N ALA A 104 -11.57 6.94 -2.15
CA ALA A 104 -12.92 6.85 -2.72
C ALA A 104 -13.99 6.45 -1.68
N ALA A 105 -13.66 5.61 -0.69
CA ALA A 105 -14.56 5.28 0.42
C ALA A 105 -14.85 6.49 1.32
N TYR A 106 -13.97 7.49 1.36
CA TYR A 106 -14.16 8.79 2.01
C TYR A 106 -14.78 9.85 1.09
N GLY A 107 -15.12 9.49 -0.15
CA GLY A 107 -15.68 10.43 -1.12
C GLY A 107 -14.64 11.41 -1.71
N LEU A 108 -13.37 11.05 -1.60
CA LEU A 108 -12.25 11.84 -2.14
C LEU A 108 -11.74 11.24 -3.44
N THR A 109 -11.25 12.10 -4.32
CA THR A 109 -10.58 11.75 -5.57
C THR A 109 -9.19 12.40 -5.62
N TYR A 110 -8.37 12.01 -6.57
CA TYR A 110 -7.05 12.63 -6.78
C TYR A 110 -7.13 14.11 -7.20
N GLU A 111 -8.29 14.59 -7.65
CA GLU A 111 -8.52 16.00 -7.97
C GLU A 111 -8.63 16.89 -6.72
N ASP A 112 -8.98 16.27 -5.56
CA ASP A 112 -9.11 16.97 -4.27
C ASP A 112 -7.76 17.26 -3.61
N MET A 113 -6.63 16.74 -4.12
CA MET A 113 -5.32 16.80 -3.48
C MET A 113 -4.17 16.87 -4.47
N LYS A 114 -2.94 17.08 -3.99
CA LYS A 114 -1.72 17.06 -4.80
C LYS A 114 -1.05 15.70 -4.65
N VAL A 115 -1.36 14.79 -5.57
CA VAL A 115 -0.84 13.41 -5.54
C VAL A 115 0.61 13.36 -5.98
N GLN A 116 1.41 12.56 -5.27
CA GLN A 116 2.79 12.23 -5.62
C GLN A 116 2.98 10.71 -5.65
N TYR A 117 3.60 10.22 -6.73
CA TYR A 117 3.90 8.80 -6.91
C TYR A 117 5.33 8.54 -6.47
N LEU A 118 5.50 8.04 -5.24
CA LEU A 118 6.79 7.84 -4.59
C LEU A 118 6.90 6.42 -4.05
N SER A 119 8.10 5.85 -4.10
CA SER A 119 8.43 4.64 -3.34
C SER A 119 8.38 4.93 -1.83
N PHE A 120 8.38 3.88 -1.00
CA PHE A 120 8.31 4.06 0.46
C PHE A 120 9.48 4.88 1.02
N GLY A 121 10.69 4.66 0.49
CA GLY A 121 11.87 5.42 0.89
C GLY A 121 11.81 6.89 0.47
N GLU A 122 11.39 7.17 -0.76
CA GLU A 122 11.19 8.55 -1.24
C GLU A 122 10.09 9.27 -0.47
N ALA A 123 8.96 8.58 -0.19
CA ALA A 123 7.87 9.13 0.61
C ALA A 123 8.32 9.45 2.05
N ALA A 124 9.14 8.57 2.66
CA ALA A 124 9.73 8.79 3.97
C ALA A 124 10.61 10.04 3.99
N SER A 125 11.49 10.20 3.00
CA SER A 125 12.34 11.39 2.84
C SER A 125 11.48 12.64 2.61
N ALA A 126 10.51 12.57 1.71
CA ALA A 126 9.62 13.69 1.40
C ALA A 126 8.77 14.15 2.60
N LEU A 127 8.34 13.22 3.48
CA LEU A 127 7.67 13.55 4.75
C LEU A 127 8.60 14.28 5.72
N LYS A 128 9.85 13.80 5.89
CA LYS A 128 10.85 14.44 6.76
C LYS A 128 11.13 15.87 6.29
N ASP A 129 11.31 16.05 5.00
CA ASP A 129 11.63 17.33 4.36
C ASP A 129 10.41 18.28 4.25
N GLY A 130 9.21 17.78 4.55
CA GLY A 130 7.97 18.55 4.41
C GLY A 130 7.54 18.78 2.96
N ASN A 131 7.96 17.92 2.03
CA ASN A 131 7.56 17.96 0.61
C ASN A 131 6.25 17.22 0.35
N VAL A 132 5.85 16.30 1.24
CA VAL A 132 4.50 15.73 1.32
C VAL A 132 3.96 15.85 2.74
N ASP A 133 2.65 15.81 2.88
CA ASP A 133 1.94 16.00 4.14
C ASP A 133 1.49 14.66 4.76
N ALA A 134 1.21 13.66 3.92
CA ALA A 134 0.94 12.29 4.33
C ALA A 134 1.38 11.30 3.24
N ALA A 135 1.51 10.01 3.62
CA ALA A 135 1.92 8.95 2.70
C ALA A 135 1.18 7.63 2.99
N PHE A 136 0.87 6.90 1.92
CA PHE A 136 0.38 5.53 1.98
C PHE A 136 1.54 4.54 1.86
N VAL A 137 1.53 3.53 2.72
CA VAL A 137 2.50 2.42 2.74
C VAL A 137 1.73 1.13 2.93
N THR A 138 1.62 0.29 1.89
CA THR A 138 1.00 -1.03 2.00
C THR A 138 2.09 -2.08 2.10
N ALA A 139 2.32 -2.58 3.30
CA ALA A 139 3.37 -3.54 3.61
C ALA A 139 3.10 -4.26 4.94
N GLY A 140 3.84 -5.32 5.21
CA GLY A 140 3.92 -5.87 6.57
C GLY A 140 4.45 -4.82 7.55
N HIS A 141 3.94 -4.79 8.78
CA HIS A 141 4.43 -3.87 9.81
C HIS A 141 5.15 -4.63 10.94
N PRO A 142 6.17 -4.03 11.58
CA PRO A 142 6.70 -2.69 11.32
C PRO A 142 7.45 -2.58 9.99
N THR A 143 7.26 -1.45 9.27
CA THR A 143 7.90 -1.17 7.99
C THR A 143 9.14 -0.29 8.20
N ALA A 144 10.27 -0.67 7.62
CA ALA A 144 11.55 0.02 7.80
C ALA A 144 11.49 1.52 7.49
N ALA A 145 10.79 1.92 6.41
CA ALA A 145 10.63 3.33 6.04
C ALA A 145 9.92 4.15 7.13
N ILE A 146 8.89 3.58 7.78
CA ILE A 146 8.16 4.26 8.87
C ILE A 146 8.99 4.24 10.16
N GLN A 147 9.71 3.15 10.44
CA GLN A 147 10.65 3.09 11.57
C GLN A 147 11.69 4.20 11.45
N ASP A 148 12.31 4.37 10.28
CA ASP A 148 13.32 5.40 10.03
C ASP A 148 12.76 6.83 10.29
N ILE A 149 11.56 7.14 9.81
CA ILE A 149 10.92 8.44 10.07
C ILE A 149 10.70 8.61 11.60
N SER A 150 10.22 7.57 12.27
CA SER A 150 9.83 7.62 13.69
C SER A 150 11.02 7.78 14.65
N THR A 151 12.26 7.60 14.20
CA THR A 151 13.45 7.84 15.02
C THR A 151 13.68 9.32 15.31
N SER A 152 13.36 10.18 14.36
CA SER A 152 13.68 11.62 14.42
C SER A 152 12.44 12.53 14.33
N ASN A 153 11.27 11.99 14.08
CA ASN A 153 10.02 12.75 13.94
C ASN A 153 8.89 12.13 14.76
N ASP A 154 7.92 12.95 15.13
CA ASP A 154 6.69 12.50 15.75
C ASP A 154 5.73 12.02 14.65
N VAL A 155 5.76 10.72 14.38
CA VAL A 155 4.91 10.04 13.40
C VAL A 155 3.51 9.86 13.97
N VAL A 156 2.50 10.10 13.14
CA VAL A 156 1.10 9.80 13.40
C VAL A 156 0.61 8.82 12.33
N LEU A 157 -0.01 7.72 12.76
CA LEU A 157 -0.73 6.82 11.87
C LEU A 157 -2.19 7.22 11.85
N ILE A 158 -2.73 7.45 10.65
CA ILE A 158 -4.12 7.85 10.45
C ILE A 158 -4.99 6.59 10.41
N PRO A 159 -6.01 6.46 11.28
CA PRO A 159 -6.88 5.29 11.29
C PRO A 159 -7.82 5.28 10.08
N VAL A 160 -8.21 4.09 9.66
CA VAL A 160 -9.36 3.90 8.76
C VAL A 160 -10.61 3.70 9.61
N ALA A 161 -11.59 4.58 9.46
CA ALA A 161 -12.84 4.54 10.21
C ALA A 161 -13.61 3.23 9.95
N ALA A 162 -14.28 2.70 10.96
CA ALA A 162 -14.89 1.37 10.91
C ALA A 162 -15.94 1.24 9.80
N ASP A 163 -16.81 2.27 9.62
CA ASP A 163 -17.82 2.32 8.57
C ASP A 163 -17.19 2.37 7.17
N LYS A 164 -16.07 3.08 7.02
CA LYS A 164 -15.31 3.16 5.76
C LYS A 164 -14.61 1.84 5.43
N ALA A 165 -14.07 1.17 6.45
CA ALA A 165 -13.50 -0.16 6.30
C ALA A 165 -14.57 -1.18 5.89
N ASP A 166 -15.78 -1.13 6.48
CA ASP A 166 -16.90 -2.00 6.11
C ASP A 166 -17.36 -1.76 4.67
N ALA A 167 -17.52 -0.50 4.26
CA ALA A 167 -17.87 -0.14 2.88
C ALA A 167 -16.80 -0.58 1.88
N LEU A 168 -15.52 -0.44 2.24
CA LEU A 168 -14.39 -0.88 1.42
C LEU A 168 -14.41 -2.41 1.22
N ILE A 169 -14.59 -3.18 2.31
CA ILE A 169 -14.64 -4.66 2.27
C ILE A 169 -15.86 -5.14 1.48
N ALA A 170 -17.02 -4.50 1.63
CA ALA A 170 -18.21 -4.84 0.87
C ALA A 170 -18.01 -4.68 -0.66
N LYS A 171 -17.24 -3.67 -1.06
CA LYS A 171 -16.93 -3.41 -2.47
C LYS A 171 -15.75 -4.22 -2.99
N TYR A 172 -14.75 -4.43 -2.14
CA TYR A 172 -13.48 -5.09 -2.46
C TYR A 172 -13.18 -6.18 -1.41
N PRO A 173 -13.65 -7.41 -1.60
CA PRO A 173 -13.59 -8.48 -0.59
C PRO A 173 -12.17 -8.99 -0.30
N PHE A 174 -11.16 -8.42 -0.90
CA PHE A 174 -9.74 -8.69 -0.63
C PHE A 174 -9.25 -8.05 0.65
N TYR A 175 -9.89 -6.94 1.07
CA TYR A 175 -9.54 -6.25 2.30
C TYR A 175 -10.03 -7.01 3.53
N THR A 176 -9.24 -6.92 4.57
CA THR A 176 -9.60 -7.36 5.93
C THR A 176 -9.31 -6.25 6.91
N LYS A 177 -10.11 -6.15 7.99
CA LYS A 177 -9.78 -5.25 9.10
C LYS A 177 -8.57 -5.79 9.86
N LEU A 178 -7.69 -4.89 10.23
CA LEU A 178 -6.51 -5.17 11.02
C LEU A 178 -6.23 -4.01 11.96
N THR A 179 -5.59 -4.26 13.08
CA THR A 179 -5.17 -3.23 14.04
C THR A 179 -3.65 -3.22 14.13
N ILE A 180 -3.04 -2.09 13.86
CA ILE A 180 -1.62 -1.85 14.16
C ILE A 180 -1.53 -1.60 15.66
N LYS A 181 -0.86 -2.50 16.38
CA LYS A 181 -0.79 -2.45 17.84
C LYS A 181 0.04 -1.26 18.33
N ALA A 182 -0.33 -0.73 19.48
CA ALA A 182 0.46 0.27 20.18
C ALA A 182 1.92 -0.17 20.31
N ASN A 183 2.83 0.78 20.28
CA ASN A 183 4.28 0.56 20.32
C ASN A 183 4.88 -0.21 19.12
N THR A 184 4.14 -0.37 18.01
CA THR A 184 4.71 -0.86 16.75
C THR A 184 5.76 0.12 16.21
N TYR A 185 5.52 1.43 16.36
CA TYR A 185 6.46 2.49 16.00
C TYR A 185 6.79 3.35 17.22
N ASN A 186 7.92 4.06 17.16
CA ASN A 186 8.35 4.94 18.24
C ASN A 186 7.28 6.00 18.54
N LYS A 187 6.94 6.19 19.80
CA LYS A 187 5.93 7.14 20.32
C LYS A 187 4.47 6.85 19.86
N GLN A 188 4.19 5.73 19.23
CA GLN A 188 2.82 5.32 18.92
C GLN A 188 2.17 4.71 20.18
N ALA A 189 1.44 5.52 20.92
CA ALA A 189 0.89 5.13 22.24
C ALA A 189 -0.41 4.30 22.16
N ALA A 190 -1.11 4.31 21.04
CA ALA A 190 -2.43 3.69 20.90
C ALA A 190 -2.48 2.69 19.73
N ASP A 191 -3.41 1.75 19.82
CA ASP A 191 -3.81 0.88 18.71
C ASP A 191 -4.40 1.72 17.58
N VAL A 192 -4.08 1.40 16.32
CA VAL A 192 -4.58 2.10 15.14
C VAL A 192 -5.36 1.15 14.25
N PRO A 193 -6.69 1.36 14.09
CA PRO A 193 -7.50 0.61 13.15
C PRO A 193 -7.04 0.84 11.71
N ALA A 194 -6.85 -0.24 10.97
CA ALA A 194 -6.39 -0.24 9.59
C ALA A 194 -7.10 -1.32 8.77
N VAL A 195 -6.83 -1.35 7.48
CA VAL A 195 -7.20 -2.44 6.57
C VAL A 195 -5.94 -3.06 5.97
N ALA A 196 -6.04 -4.30 5.54
CA ALA A 196 -4.94 -5.02 4.92
C ALA A 196 -5.43 -5.82 3.71
N VAL A 197 -4.57 -5.97 2.74
CA VAL A 197 -4.61 -6.99 1.69
C VAL A 197 -3.60 -8.09 2.02
N LYS A 198 -3.44 -9.11 1.18
CA LYS A 198 -2.49 -10.20 1.45
C LYS A 198 -1.39 -10.22 0.41
N CYS A 199 -0.16 -10.37 0.87
CA CYS A 199 0.95 -10.73 0.00
C CYS A 199 0.78 -12.18 -0.45
N MET A 200 1.01 -12.45 -1.71
CA MET A 200 1.06 -13.80 -2.26
C MET A 200 2.26 -13.99 -3.17
N LEU A 201 2.71 -15.23 -3.27
CA LEU A 201 3.69 -15.67 -4.23
C LEU A 201 2.95 -16.16 -5.47
N ALA A 202 3.36 -15.71 -6.64
CA ALA A 202 2.74 -16.05 -7.93
C ALA A 202 3.75 -16.38 -9.01
N VAL A 203 3.28 -17.11 -10.01
CA VAL A 203 3.99 -17.50 -11.23
C VAL A 203 3.14 -17.19 -12.45
#